data_8acf73ec4e389e4a8ccbc71e89fb3427
#
_entry.id   8acf73ec4e389e4a8ccbc71e89fb3427
#
_cell.length_a   1.000
_cell.length_b   1.000
_cell.length_c   1.000
_cell.angle_alpha   90.00
_cell.angle_beta   90.00
_cell.angle_gamma   90.00
#
_symmetry.space_group_name_H-M   'P 1'
#
loop_
_entity.id
_entity.type
_entity.pdbx_description
1 polymer ?
#
loop_
_entity_poly.entity_id
_entity_poly.type
_entity_poly.pdbx_seq_one_letter_code
_entity_poly.pdbx_strand_id
1 'polypeptide(L)'
;MLKDYFIISIKNLRNRKLRSWLTMIGIIIGIIAVVSLISLGQGLKVVISSQFGDIGTDKLALQASGGFGPPGTDVVKPLTKDHLEKVKKVNGVKIAAGRLLRNGKLEHDDHVGFGMAATMSEGDGRKLIESALNLEAEQGRLLRDGDSKKVLLGNNFGEENAGFGKQIIVGSKVLIQEKQFQVVGILKKVGSFITDNLVLVEEDDLREILDIDDEDYDIIVMQVNQNADIKVVQENVEKLMRKERDVKKGEEDFTVQTPQAILGQVNSTLFAVQLFVYIIASISIIVGGIGIMN
;
A
#
# COMPACT_ATOMS: atom_id res chain seq x y z
N MET A 1 9.99 -10.78 57.53
CA MET A 1 11.05 -9.98 56.93
C MET A 1 10.64 -9.42 55.54
N LEU A 2 10.42 -10.22 54.47
CA LEU A 2 10.02 -9.68 53.17
C LEU A 2 8.71 -8.86 53.23
N LYS A 3 7.72 -9.31 53.97
CA LYS A 3 6.43 -8.62 54.15
C LYS A 3 6.57 -7.27 54.84
N ASP A 4 7.46 -7.16 55.81
CA ASP A 4 7.71 -5.91 56.56
C ASP A 4 8.44 -4.89 55.69
N TYR A 5 9.41 -5.32 54.90
CA TYR A 5 10.08 -4.46 53.91
C TYR A 5 9.09 -3.94 52.84
N PHE A 6 8.14 -4.75 52.41
CA PHE A 6 7.10 -4.35 51.46
C PHE A 6 6.16 -3.30 52.04
N ILE A 7 5.73 -3.52 53.30
CA ILE A 7 4.85 -2.57 54.04
C ILE A 7 5.57 -1.24 54.26
N ILE A 8 6.85 -1.26 54.68
CA ILE A 8 7.66 -0.07 54.87
C ILE A 8 7.87 0.71 53.60
N SER A 9 8.12 0.01 52.49
CA SER A 9 8.29 0.60 51.15
C SER A 9 7.01 1.32 50.68
N ILE A 10 5.85 0.68 50.83
CA ILE A 10 4.55 1.29 50.51
C ILE A 10 4.26 2.51 51.38
N LYS A 11 4.57 2.43 52.69
CA LYS A 11 4.36 3.54 53.61
C LYS A 11 5.25 4.75 53.30
N ASN A 12 6.50 4.52 52.88
CA ASN A 12 7.42 5.58 52.43
C ASN A 12 7.00 6.21 51.11
N LEU A 13 6.50 5.44 50.18
CA LEU A 13 5.89 5.92 48.90
C LEU A 13 4.67 6.82 49.17
N ARG A 14 3.86 6.47 50.17
CA ARG A 14 2.67 7.24 50.57
C ARG A 14 2.98 8.56 51.26
N ASN A 15 4.12 8.66 51.96
CA ASN A 15 4.53 9.89 52.66
C ASN A 15 5.15 10.94 51.73
N ARG A 16 5.76 10.54 50.57
CA ARG A 16 6.32 11.45 49.56
C ARG A 16 5.40 11.56 48.32
N LYS A 17 4.11 11.79 48.56
CA LYS A 17 3.00 11.63 47.58
C LYS A 17 3.25 12.21 46.19
N LEU A 18 3.71 13.45 46.08
CA LEU A 18 3.79 14.12 44.77
C LEU A 18 5.00 13.64 43.95
N ARG A 19 6.17 13.53 44.57
CA ARG A 19 7.39 13.13 43.85
C ARG A 19 7.34 11.68 43.39
N SER A 20 6.94 10.74 44.26
CA SER A 20 6.83 9.32 43.93
C SER A 20 5.75 9.05 42.90
N TRP A 21 4.65 9.80 42.92
CA TRP A 21 3.58 9.71 41.92
C TRP A 21 4.06 10.19 40.55
N LEU A 22 4.75 11.34 40.47
CA LEU A 22 5.28 11.87 39.20
C LEU A 22 6.32 10.96 38.57
N THR A 23 7.23 10.40 39.38
CA THR A 23 8.24 9.46 38.82
C THR A 23 7.60 8.15 38.37
N MET A 24 6.64 7.61 39.11
CA MET A 24 5.91 6.38 38.75
C MET A 24 5.10 6.56 37.46
N ILE A 25 4.37 7.68 37.33
CA ILE A 25 3.63 8.02 36.13
C ILE A 25 4.58 8.17 34.95
N GLY A 26 5.72 8.82 35.09
CA GLY A 26 6.73 8.95 34.04
C GLY A 26 7.24 7.60 33.51
N ILE A 27 7.54 6.66 34.42
CA ILE A 27 7.97 5.31 34.06
C ILE A 27 6.82 4.54 33.38
N ILE A 28 5.61 4.59 33.92
CA ILE A 28 4.43 3.92 33.36
C ILE A 28 4.14 4.42 31.95
N ILE A 29 4.13 5.75 31.74
CA ILE A 29 3.93 6.34 30.40
C ILE A 29 5.03 5.88 29.45
N GLY A 30 6.29 5.87 29.89
CA GLY A 30 7.41 5.38 29.07
C GLY A 30 7.24 3.92 28.65
N ILE A 31 6.88 3.04 29.57
CA ILE A 31 6.65 1.61 29.27
C ILE A 31 5.44 1.42 28.34
N ILE A 32 4.32 2.10 28.62
CA ILE A 32 3.12 2.02 27.77
C ILE A 32 3.44 2.48 26.35
N ALA A 33 4.15 3.60 26.20
CA ALA A 33 4.53 4.12 24.88
C ALA A 33 5.38 3.11 24.10
N VAL A 34 6.38 2.49 24.75
CA VAL A 34 7.25 1.48 24.13
C VAL A 34 6.46 0.24 23.70
N VAL A 35 5.67 -0.32 24.62
CA VAL A 35 4.89 -1.53 24.32
C VAL A 35 3.89 -1.27 23.20
N SER A 36 3.18 -0.13 23.25
CA SER A 36 2.21 0.26 22.23
C SER A 36 2.87 0.41 20.85
N LEU A 37 4.04 1.06 20.79
CA LEU A 37 4.71 1.29 19.51
C LEU A 37 5.34 0.03 18.93
N ILE A 38 5.87 -0.86 19.77
CA ILE A 38 6.36 -2.18 19.32
C ILE A 38 5.20 -3.02 18.80
N SER A 39 4.08 -3.05 19.52
CA SER A 39 2.90 -3.80 19.11
C SER A 39 2.32 -3.26 17.79
N LEU A 40 2.24 -1.93 17.66
CA LEU A 40 1.81 -1.28 16.42
C LEU A 40 2.76 -1.61 15.25
N GLY A 41 4.07 -1.51 15.47
CA GLY A 41 5.06 -1.82 14.45
C GLY A 41 5.01 -3.28 13.99
N GLN A 42 4.83 -4.23 14.91
CA GLN A 42 4.64 -5.64 14.56
C GLN A 42 3.32 -5.89 13.84
N GLY A 43 2.23 -5.28 14.29
CA GLY A 43 0.93 -5.36 13.62
C GLY A 43 1.01 -4.82 12.20
N LEU A 44 1.63 -3.66 12.00
CA LEU A 44 1.83 -3.06 10.67
C LEU A 44 2.68 -3.96 9.77
N LYS A 45 3.75 -4.56 10.30
CA LYS A 45 4.58 -5.52 9.56
C LYS A 45 3.77 -6.72 9.09
N VAL A 46 2.92 -7.29 9.92
CA VAL A 46 2.06 -8.43 9.56
C VAL A 46 1.09 -8.03 8.45
N VAL A 47 0.40 -6.89 8.60
CA VAL A 47 -0.55 -6.38 7.60
C VAL A 47 0.15 -6.14 6.27
N ILE A 48 1.29 -5.47 6.24
CA ILE A 48 2.03 -5.21 5.01
C ILE A 48 2.55 -6.52 4.41
N SER A 49 3.09 -7.43 5.22
CA SER A 49 3.58 -8.73 4.71
C SER A 49 2.46 -9.58 4.11
N SER A 50 1.25 -9.53 4.66
CA SER A 50 0.10 -10.24 4.07
C SER A 50 -0.34 -9.63 2.75
N GLN A 51 -0.28 -8.31 2.59
CA GLN A 51 -0.62 -7.63 1.33
C GLN A 51 0.34 -7.96 0.19
N PHE A 52 1.62 -8.17 0.49
CA PHE A 52 2.64 -8.46 -0.53
C PHE A 52 2.99 -9.93 -0.65
N GLY A 53 2.60 -10.78 0.31
CA GLY A 53 2.95 -12.19 0.33
C GLY A 53 2.40 -12.99 -0.85
N ASP A 54 1.22 -12.59 -1.34
CA ASP A 54 0.51 -13.26 -2.43
C ASP A 54 0.91 -12.76 -3.83
N ILE A 55 1.63 -11.62 -3.92
CA ILE A 55 2.00 -11.02 -5.23
C ILE A 55 2.99 -11.91 -6.00
N GLY A 56 3.68 -12.83 -5.32
CA GLY A 56 4.72 -13.67 -5.90
C GLY A 56 6.09 -12.98 -5.95
N THR A 57 7.13 -13.78 -6.12
CA THR A 57 8.54 -13.32 -6.12
C THR A 57 9.07 -13.01 -7.53
N ASP A 58 8.25 -13.22 -8.56
CA ASP A 58 8.59 -13.11 -9.96
C ASP A 58 8.11 -11.80 -10.61
N LYS A 59 7.69 -10.83 -9.81
CA LYS A 59 7.11 -9.58 -10.31
C LYS A 59 7.98 -8.37 -10.00
N LEU A 60 8.02 -7.42 -10.92
CA LEU A 60 8.66 -6.13 -10.82
C LEU A 60 7.64 -5.02 -11.08
N ALA A 61 7.78 -3.93 -10.38
CA ALA A 61 7.02 -2.71 -10.61
C ALA A 61 7.99 -1.57 -10.97
N LEU A 62 7.78 -0.96 -12.13
CA LEU A 62 8.44 0.27 -12.55
C LEU A 62 7.47 1.41 -12.33
N GLN A 63 7.87 2.41 -11.58
CA GLN A 63 7.08 3.57 -11.23
C GLN A 63 7.91 4.84 -11.45
N ALA A 64 7.30 5.88 -12.02
CA ALA A 64 7.91 7.18 -12.07
C ALA A 64 7.96 7.80 -10.67
N SER A 65 9.07 8.45 -10.33
CA SER A 65 9.19 9.16 -9.06
C SER A 65 8.29 10.39 -9.06
N GLY A 66 7.52 10.56 -8.00
CA GLY A 66 6.62 11.67 -7.78
C GLY A 66 6.65 12.11 -6.33
N GLY A 67 5.67 12.91 -5.91
CA GLY A 67 5.49 13.33 -4.54
C GLY A 67 5.19 12.19 -3.55
N PHE A 68 4.95 12.56 -2.31
CA PHE A 68 4.47 11.62 -1.29
C PHE A 68 3.01 11.25 -1.61
N GLY A 69 2.77 10.01 -2.07
CA GLY A 69 1.41 9.56 -2.36
C GLY A 69 1.37 8.23 -3.12
N PRO A 70 0.15 7.77 -3.46
CA PRO A 70 -0.02 6.63 -4.36
C PRO A 70 0.67 6.85 -5.71
N PRO A 71 0.99 5.76 -6.45
CA PRO A 71 1.51 5.86 -7.81
C PRO A 71 0.70 6.86 -8.65
N GLY A 72 1.39 7.70 -9.44
CA GLY A 72 0.75 8.71 -10.29
C GLY A 72 0.44 10.05 -9.63
N THR A 73 0.69 10.22 -8.33
CA THR A 73 0.50 11.50 -7.64
C THR A 73 1.72 12.40 -7.84
N ASP A 74 1.50 13.62 -8.32
CA ASP A 74 2.54 14.65 -8.51
C ASP A 74 3.76 14.18 -9.37
N VAL A 75 3.52 13.31 -10.33
CA VAL A 75 4.56 12.84 -11.26
C VAL A 75 4.87 13.93 -12.28
N VAL A 76 6.11 14.40 -12.28
CA VAL A 76 6.57 15.44 -13.22
C VAL A 76 6.75 14.88 -14.64
N LYS A 77 7.17 13.62 -14.75
CA LYS A 77 7.43 12.94 -16.03
C LYS A 77 6.86 11.52 -15.97
N PRO A 78 5.66 11.28 -16.49
CA PRO A 78 5.02 9.98 -16.43
C PRO A 78 5.78 8.90 -17.22
N LEU A 79 5.43 7.65 -16.99
CA LEU A 79 5.83 6.54 -17.86
C LEU A 79 4.96 6.58 -19.13
N THR A 80 5.53 6.18 -20.26
CA THR A 80 4.81 6.24 -21.53
C THR A 80 4.61 4.85 -22.13
N LYS A 81 3.73 4.77 -23.13
CA LYS A 81 3.50 3.57 -23.93
C LYS A 81 4.79 3.08 -24.64
N ASP A 82 5.63 4.01 -25.07
CA ASP A 82 6.95 3.69 -25.63
C ASP A 82 7.86 3.01 -24.57
N HIS A 83 7.86 3.52 -23.33
CA HIS A 83 8.56 2.84 -22.24
C HIS A 83 8.03 1.43 -22.01
N LEU A 84 6.71 1.21 -22.03
CA LEU A 84 6.10 -0.11 -21.88
C LEU A 84 6.57 -1.06 -23.01
N GLU A 85 6.53 -0.60 -24.26
CA GLU A 85 6.94 -1.43 -25.41
C GLU A 85 8.44 -1.77 -25.39
N LYS A 86 9.28 -0.88 -24.88
CA LYS A 86 10.71 -1.14 -24.70
C LYS A 86 10.97 -2.11 -23.55
N VAL A 87 10.25 -1.96 -22.44
CA VAL A 87 10.35 -2.85 -21.28
C VAL A 87 9.92 -4.27 -21.63
N LYS A 88 8.87 -4.46 -22.43
CA LYS A 88 8.46 -5.79 -22.95
C LYS A 88 9.58 -6.53 -23.69
N LYS A 89 10.52 -5.80 -24.29
CA LYS A 89 11.64 -6.36 -25.07
C LYS A 89 12.88 -6.64 -24.22
N VAL A 90 12.90 -6.29 -22.94
CA VAL A 90 14.04 -6.56 -22.04
C VAL A 90 14.17 -8.06 -21.83
N ASN A 91 15.40 -8.57 -22.01
CA ASN A 91 15.67 -9.99 -21.79
C ASN A 91 15.34 -10.41 -20.36
N GLY A 92 14.52 -11.43 -20.20
CA GLY A 92 14.04 -11.94 -18.93
C GLY A 92 12.65 -11.44 -18.54
N VAL A 93 12.09 -10.42 -19.19
CA VAL A 93 10.69 -10.00 -19.02
C VAL A 93 9.80 -10.97 -19.82
N LYS A 94 8.79 -11.53 -19.17
CA LYS A 94 7.80 -12.43 -19.78
C LYS A 94 6.59 -11.66 -20.29
N ILE A 95 6.03 -10.81 -19.44
CA ILE A 95 4.85 -9.98 -19.70
C ILE A 95 5.08 -8.64 -19.01
N ALA A 96 4.62 -7.56 -19.62
CA ALA A 96 4.52 -6.25 -18.96
C ALA A 96 3.19 -5.59 -19.31
N ALA A 97 2.61 -4.88 -18.34
CA ALA A 97 1.35 -4.17 -18.47
C ALA A 97 1.46 -2.79 -17.83
N GLY A 98 1.05 -1.76 -18.57
CA GLY A 98 0.90 -0.41 -18.02
C GLY A 98 -0.41 -0.28 -17.26
N ARG A 99 -0.43 0.56 -16.23
CA ARG A 99 -1.63 0.85 -15.45
C ARG A 99 -1.70 2.32 -15.08
N LEU A 100 -2.91 2.84 -15.04
CA LEU A 100 -3.25 4.08 -14.38
C LEU A 100 -3.81 3.78 -12.99
N LEU A 101 -3.43 4.59 -12.01
CA LEU A 101 -3.93 4.52 -10.63
C LEU A 101 -4.25 5.93 -10.17
N ARG A 102 -5.51 6.22 -9.92
CA ARG A 102 -5.99 7.54 -9.51
C ARG A 102 -6.96 7.41 -8.36
N ASN A 103 -6.97 8.40 -7.48
CA ASN A 103 -8.07 8.51 -6.53
C ASN A 103 -9.33 8.90 -7.29
N GLY A 104 -10.38 8.11 -7.15
CA GLY A 104 -11.64 8.29 -7.85
C GLY A 104 -12.79 8.54 -6.89
N LYS A 105 -13.72 9.39 -7.33
CA LYS A 105 -15.01 9.59 -6.69
C LYS A 105 -15.98 8.56 -7.25
N LEU A 106 -16.60 7.77 -6.37
CA LEU A 106 -17.68 6.84 -6.68
C LEU A 106 -18.97 7.33 -6.05
N GLU A 107 -20.05 7.38 -6.84
CA GLU A 107 -21.37 7.79 -6.35
C GLU A 107 -22.39 6.69 -6.58
N HIS A 108 -23.23 6.46 -5.59
CA HIS A 108 -24.37 5.54 -5.66
C HIS A 108 -25.48 6.03 -4.73
N ASP A 109 -26.76 6.04 -5.21
CA ASP A 109 -27.94 6.43 -4.43
C ASP A 109 -27.74 7.78 -3.69
N ASP A 110 -27.26 8.81 -4.40
CA ASP A 110 -26.95 10.16 -3.90
C ASP A 110 -25.87 10.22 -2.78
N HIS A 111 -25.13 9.16 -2.57
CA HIS A 111 -24.02 9.10 -1.64
C HIS A 111 -22.69 9.01 -2.37
N VAL A 112 -21.67 9.63 -1.78
CA VAL A 112 -20.33 9.75 -2.34
C VAL A 112 -19.34 8.96 -1.50
N GLY A 113 -18.55 8.12 -2.15
CA GLY A 113 -17.40 7.48 -1.59
C GLY A 113 -16.14 7.75 -2.42
N PHE A 114 -15.00 7.41 -1.87
CA PHE A 114 -13.72 7.52 -2.56
C PHE A 114 -13.04 6.16 -2.60
N GLY A 115 -12.42 5.87 -3.73
CA GLY A 115 -11.66 4.64 -3.93
C GLY A 115 -10.48 4.86 -4.84
N MET A 116 -9.67 3.83 -4.98
CA MET A 116 -8.56 3.85 -5.93
C MET A 116 -9.06 3.29 -7.27
N ALA A 117 -9.34 4.19 -8.21
CA ALA A 117 -9.61 3.82 -9.58
C ALA A 117 -8.32 3.32 -10.24
N ALA A 118 -8.38 2.13 -10.84
CA ALA A 118 -7.26 1.52 -11.51
C ALA A 118 -7.71 0.84 -12.81
N THR A 119 -6.82 0.88 -13.80
CA THR A 119 -7.08 0.23 -15.08
C THR A 119 -6.83 -1.26 -15.03
N MET A 120 -7.62 -2.00 -15.80
CA MET A 120 -7.34 -3.37 -16.21
C MET A 120 -6.84 -3.35 -17.66
N SER A 121 -5.63 -3.86 -17.86
CA SER A 121 -5.10 -4.08 -19.22
C SER A 121 -5.82 -5.26 -19.90
N GLU A 122 -5.70 -5.37 -21.18
CA GLU A 122 -6.26 -6.49 -21.95
C GLU A 122 -5.32 -7.69 -22.06
N GLY A 123 -5.87 -8.84 -22.44
CA GLY A 123 -5.14 -10.06 -22.77
C GLY A 123 -4.25 -10.60 -21.64
N ASP A 124 -2.96 -10.81 -21.95
CA ASP A 124 -2.00 -11.34 -20.98
C ASP A 124 -1.66 -10.33 -19.88
N GLY A 125 -1.76 -9.03 -20.14
CA GLY A 125 -1.62 -7.98 -19.14
C GLY A 125 -2.67 -8.08 -18.05
N ARG A 126 -3.91 -8.41 -18.41
CA ARG A 126 -5.00 -8.67 -17.45
C ARG A 126 -4.67 -9.84 -16.54
N LYS A 127 -4.28 -10.98 -17.11
CA LYS A 127 -3.91 -12.17 -16.32
C LYS A 127 -2.77 -11.88 -15.35
N LEU A 128 -1.80 -11.05 -15.78
CA LEU A 128 -0.73 -10.59 -14.91
C LEU A 128 -1.27 -9.81 -13.72
N ILE A 129 -2.17 -8.86 -13.94
CA ILE A 129 -2.75 -8.02 -12.90
C ILE A 129 -3.64 -8.86 -11.95
N GLU A 130 -4.50 -9.72 -12.50
CA GLU A 130 -5.35 -10.64 -11.74
C GLU A 130 -4.51 -11.52 -10.82
N SER A 131 -3.44 -12.11 -11.35
CA SER A 131 -2.49 -12.91 -10.58
C SER A 131 -1.69 -12.10 -9.57
N ALA A 132 -1.28 -10.87 -9.91
CA ALA A 132 -0.49 -10.02 -9.03
C ALA A 132 -1.27 -9.50 -7.82
N LEU A 133 -2.56 -9.28 -7.99
CA LEU A 133 -3.45 -8.79 -6.93
C LEU A 133 -4.31 -9.90 -6.32
N ASN A 134 -4.12 -11.16 -6.76
CA ASN A 134 -4.92 -12.32 -6.33
C ASN A 134 -6.42 -12.03 -6.41
N LEU A 135 -6.88 -11.52 -7.56
CA LEU A 135 -8.26 -11.09 -7.75
C LEU A 135 -9.20 -12.29 -7.89
N GLU A 136 -10.13 -12.41 -6.96
CA GLU A 136 -11.24 -13.34 -7.02
C GLU A 136 -12.55 -12.58 -6.87
N ALA A 137 -13.55 -12.90 -7.68
CA ALA A 137 -14.90 -12.34 -7.52
C ALA A 137 -15.67 -13.12 -6.45
N GLU A 138 -16.16 -12.43 -5.42
CA GLU A 138 -17.09 -13.00 -4.44
C GLU A 138 -18.50 -13.02 -5.01
N GLN A 139 -18.87 -11.97 -5.75
CA GLN A 139 -20.15 -11.84 -6.43
C GLN A 139 -19.93 -11.47 -7.88
N GLY A 140 -20.71 -12.05 -8.79
CA GLY A 140 -20.62 -11.77 -10.21
C GLY A 140 -19.38 -12.38 -10.87
N ARG A 141 -18.59 -11.56 -11.55
CA ARG A 141 -17.41 -11.99 -12.31
C ARG A 141 -16.33 -10.92 -12.38
N LEU A 142 -15.11 -11.31 -12.72
CA LEU A 142 -14.04 -10.39 -13.09
C LEU A 142 -14.35 -9.70 -14.42
N LEU A 143 -13.68 -8.58 -14.69
CA LEU A 143 -13.73 -7.87 -15.97
C LEU A 143 -13.19 -8.77 -17.10
N ARG A 144 -13.73 -8.58 -18.29
CA ARG A 144 -13.28 -9.26 -19.52
C ARG A 144 -12.88 -8.22 -20.56
N ASP A 145 -12.11 -8.63 -21.56
CA ASP A 145 -11.76 -7.77 -22.68
C ASP A 145 -13.03 -7.25 -23.36
N GLY A 146 -13.09 -5.93 -23.60
CA GLY A 146 -14.26 -5.26 -24.16
C GLY A 146 -15.41 -4.97 -23.20
N ASP A 147 -15.19 -5.03 -21.89
CA ASP A 147 -16.19 -4.68 -20.88
C ASP A 147 -16.29 -3.16 -20.66
N SER A 148 -16.47 -2.38 -21.74
CA SER A 148 -16.64 -0.92 -21.64
C SER A 148 -17.84 -0.54 -20.79
N LYS A 149 -17.71 0.56 -20.03
CA LYS A 149 -18.71 1.09 -19.07
C LYS A 149 -19.11 0.07 -17.99
N LYS A 150 -18.24 -0.86 -17.68
CA LYS A 150 -18.39 -1.83 -16.59
C LYS A 150 -17.32 -1.64 -15.53
N VAL A 151 -17.67 -1.96 -14.29
CA VAL A 151 -16.78 -1.80 -13.14
C VAL A 151 -16.78 -3.06 -12.29
N LEU A 152 -15.60 -3.39 -11.80
CA LEU A 152 -15.37 -4.40 -10.76
C LEU A 152 -14.94 -3.67 -9.49
N LEU A 153 -15.67 -3.86 -8.40
CA LEU A 153 -15.48 -3.15 -7.15
C LEU A 153 -14.79 -4.01 -6.10
N GLY A 154 -13.96 -3.39 -5.29
CA GLY A 154 -13.41 -4.00 -4.08
C GLY A 154 -14.50 -4.32 -3.06
N ASN A 155 -14.21 -5.25 -2.16
CA ASN A 155 -15.21 -5.78 -1.21
C ASN A 155 -15.89 -4.69 -0.36
N ASN A 156 -15.12 -3.68 0.10
CA ASN A 156 -15.65 -2.64 0.97
C ASN A 156 -16.82 -1.85 0.36
N PHE A 157 -16.89 -1.76 -0.97
CA PHE A 157 -18.01 -1.08 -1.65
C PHE A 157 -19.31 -1.92 -1.66
N GLY A 158 -19.19 -3.25 -1.53
CA GLY A 158 -20.32 -4.18 -1.47
C GLY A 158 -20.88 -4.42 -0.07
N GLU A 159 -20.25 -3.90 0.98
CA GLU A 159 -20.73 -4.07 2.35
C GLU A 159 -22.02 -3.24 2.59
N GLU A 160 -22.95 -3.75 3.38
CA GLU A 160 -24.22 -3.04 3.71
C GLU A 160 -23.97 -1.65 4.33
N ASN A 161 -22.88 -1.51 5.08
CA ASN A 161 -22.52 -0.28 5.78
C ASN A 161 -21.43 0.54 5.06
N ALA A 162 -21.26 0.34 3.74
CA ALA A 162 -20.27 1.05 2.94
C ALA A 162 -20.51 2.58 2.81
N GLY A 163 -21.61 3.09 3.35
CA GLY A 163 -21.92 4.52 3.36
C GLY A 163 -22.63 5.02 2.09
N PHE A 164 -23.10 4.13 1.22
CA PHE A 164 -23.78 4.46 -0.05
C PHE A 164 -25.31 4.42 0.01
N GLY A 165 -25.92 4.54 1.18
CA GLY A 165 -27.37 4.49 1.34
C GLY A 165 -27.95 3.12 1.06
N LYS A 166 -27.94 2.67 -0.19
CA LYS A 166 -28.25 1.30 -0.58
C LYS A 166 -26.99 0.49 -0.82
N GLN A 167 -27.03 -0.78 -0.49
CA GLN A 167 -25.95 -1.71 -0.78
C GLN A 167 -25.69 -1.78 -2.30
N ILE A 168 -24.45 -1.67 -2.69
CA ILE A 168 -24.03 -1.89 -4.08
C ILE A 168 -23.97 -3.41 -4.33
N ILE A 169 -24.73 -3.89 -5.30
CA ILE A 169 -24.76 -5.29 -5.73
C ILE A 169 -24.42 -5.42 -7.21
N VAL A 170 -24.16 -6.63 -7.66
CA VAL A 170 -23.95 -6.91 -9.10
C VAL A 170 -25.17 -6.46 -9.89
N GLY A 171 -24.92 -5.70 -10.96
CA GLY A 171 -25.96 -5.06 -11.79
C GLY A 171 -26.32 -3.64 -11.36
N SER A 172 -25.90 -3.19 -10.18
CA SER A 172 -26.08 -1.79 -9.76
C SER A 172 -25.43 -0.83 -10.76
N LYS A 173 -26.00 0.38 -10.86
CA LYS A 173 -25.39 1.48 -11.59
C LYS A 173 -24.70 2.42 -10.60
N VAL A 174 -23.47 2.75 -10.86
CA VAL A 174 -22.66 3.69 -10.09
C VAL A 174 -22.12 4.77 -10.99
N LEU A 175 -21.84 5.93 -10.44
CA LEU A 175 -21.14 7.00 -11.16
C LEU A 175 -19.68 7.03 -10.71
N ILE A 176 -18.77 6.99 -11.66
CA ILE A 176 -17.33 7.21 -11.43
C ILE A 176 -16.98 8.52 -12.11
N GLN A 177 -16.59 9.53 -11.33
CA GLN A 177 -16.36 10.89 -11.86
C GLN A 177 -17.50 11.34 -12.78
N GLU A 178 -18.75 11.22 -12.31
CA GLU A 178 -19.97 11.62 -13.03
C GLU A 178 -20.36 10.77 -14.27
N LYS A 179 -19.55 9.78 -14.65
CA LYS A 179 -19.86 8.84 -15.74
C LYS A 179 -20.46 7.55 -15.19
N GLN A 180 -21.52 7.06 -15.85
CA GLN A 180 -22.26 5.88 -15.40
C GLN A 180 -21.56 4.58 -15.79
N PHE A 181 -21.41 3.66 -14.80
CA PHE A 181 -20.88 2.31 -14.96
C PHE A 181 -21.84 1.28 -14.38
N GLN A 182 -21.81 0.06 -14.93
CA GLN A 182 -22.53 -1.08 -14.40
C GLN A 182 -21.57 -1.98 -13.62
N VAL A 183 -21.94 -2.30 -12.37
CA VAL A 183 -21.17 -3.23 -11.53
C VAL A 183 -21.34 -4.65 -12.08
N VAL A 184 -20.23 -5.29 -12.47
CA VAL A 184 -20.22 -6.67 -13.00
C VAL A 184 -19.74 -7.69 -11.97
N GLY A 185 -19.08 -7.22 -10.92
CA GLY A 185 -18.65 -8.07 -9.81
C GLY A 185 -18.18 -7.26 -8.62
N ILE A 186 -18.09 -7.94 -7.50
CA ILE A 186 -17.52 -7.45 -6.26
C ILE A 186 -16.43 -8.43 -5.87
N LEU A 187 -15.24 -7.92 -5.56
CA LEU A 187 -14.08 -8.71 -5.18
C LEU A 187 -14.27 -9.35 -3.80
N LYS A 188 -13.68 -10.51 -3.64
CA LYS A 188 -13.56 -11.18 -2.34
C LYS A 188 -12.67 -10.38 -1.42
N LYS A 189 -13.04 -10.29 -0.14
CA LYS A 189 -12.28 -9.59 0.88
C LYS A 189 -10.94 -10.29 1.12
N VAL A 190 -9.86 -9.54 0.95
CA VAL A 190 -8.50 -10.03 1.19
C VAL A 190 -7.83 -9.36 2.40
N GLY A 191 -8.49 -8.37 3.02
CA GLY A 191 -7.94 -7.60 4.12
C GLY A 191 -6.86 -6.58 3.72
N SER A 192 -6.72 -6.33 2.42
CA SER A 192 -5.84 -5.30 1.88
C SER A 192 -6.61 -3.99 1.70
N PHE A 193 -6.14 -2.93 2.37
CA PHE A 193 -6.75 -1.60 2.20
C PHE A 193 -6.80 -1.17 0.74
N ILE A 194 -5.78 -1.53 -0.05
CA ILE A 194 -5.71 -1.21 -1.47
C ILE A 194 -6.75 -2.03 -2.24
N THR A 195 -6.67 -3.35 -2.17
CA THR A 195 -7.51 -4.25 -2.97
C THR A 195 -8.98 -4.16 -2.60
N ASP A 196 -9.29 -4.05 -1.30
CA ASP A 196 -10.66 -3.98 -0.82
C ASP A 196 -11.35 -2.63 -1.13
N ASN A 197 -10.58 -1.59 -1.55
CA ASN A 197 -11.07 -0.28 -2.00
C ASN A 197 -10.77 0.00 -3.49
N LEU A 198 -10.46 -1.03 -4.30
CA LEU A 198 -10.24 -0.86 -5.73
C LEU A 198 -11.54 -0.60 -6.49
N VAL A 199 -11.44 0.27 -7.48
CA VAL A 199 -12.45 0.51 -8.51
C VAL A 199 -11.78 0.19 -9.84
N LEU A 200 -12.00 -1.02 -10.36
CA LEU A 200 -11.35 -1.50 -11.56
C LEU A 200 -12.25 -1.29 -12.78
N VAL A 201 -11.72 -0.62 -13.78
CA VAL A 201 -12.38 -0.35 -15.07
C VAL A 201 -11.42 -0.65 -16.21
N GLU A 202 -11.92 -0.70 -17.44
CA GLU A 202 -11.05 -0.78 -18.62
C GLU A 202 -10.22 0.50 -18.79
N GLU A 203 -9.09 0.36 -19.48
CA GLU A 203 -8.11 1.44 -19.64
C GLU A 203 -8.71 2.63 -20.38
N ASP A 204 -9.36 2.38 -21.52
CA ASP A 204 -9.97 3.44 -22.34
C ASP A 204 -11.06 4.20 -21.59
N ASP A 205 -11.88 3.50 -20.79
CA ASP A 205 -12.90 4.12 -19.95
C ASP A 205 -12.30 5.06 -18.91
N LEU A 206 -11.20 4.67 -18.26
CA LEU A 206 -10.57 5.52 -17.24
C LEU A 206 -9.88 6.73 -17.86
N ARG A 207 -9.24 6.56 -19.01
CA ARG A 207 -8.63 7.66 -19.78
C ARG A 207 -9.69 8.69 -20.20
N GLU A 208 -10.83 8.23 -20.74
CA GLU A 208 -11.95 9.10 -21.11
C GLU A 208 -12.51 9.90 -19.92
N ILE A 209 -12.61 9.26 -18.74
CA ILE A 209 -13.18 9.90 -17.55
C ILE A 209 -12.26 10.99 -16.98
N LEU A 210 -10.95 10.75 -17.00
CA LEU A 210 -9.96 11.58 -16.32
C LEU A 210 -9.23 12.53 -17.28
N ASP A 211 -9.56 12.51 -18.56
CA ASP A 211 -8.89 13.31 -19.61
C ASP A 211 -7.37 13.13 -19.58
N ILE A 212 -6.93 11.86 -19.46
CA ILE A 212 -5.51 11.49 -19.41
C ILE A 212 -5.03 11.13 -20.80
N ASP A 213 -3.84 11.61 -21.16
CA ASP A 213 -3.17 11.31 -22.43
C ASP A 213 -3.07 9.78 -22.63
N ASP A 214 -3.36 9.31 -23.85
CA ASP A 214 -3.33 7.89 -24.24
C ASP A 214 -1.93 7.28 -24.12
N GLU A 215 -0.90 8.11 -24.02
CA GLU A 215 0.48 7.67 -23.92
C GLU A 215 0.97 7.42 -22.49
N ASP A 216 0.28 7.95 -21.47
CA ASP A 216 0.78 7.97 -20.09
C ASP A 216 0.37 6.76 -19.25
N TYR A 217 1.29 6.32 -18.38
CA TYR A 217 1.06 5.32 -17.32
C TYR A 217 1.65 5.78 -15.99
N ASP A 218 1.06 5.35 -14.90
CA ASP A 218 1.57 5.60 -13.55
C ASP A 218 2.54 4.53 -13.09
N ILE A 219 2.27 3.29 -13.50
CA ILE A 219 3.06 2.12 -13.14
C ILE A 219 3.08 1.12 -14.31
N ILE A 220 4.23 0.50 -14.51
CA ILE A 220 4.37 -0.66 -15.41
C ILE A 220 4.69 -1.87 -14.52
N VAL A 221 3.77 -2.84 -14.50
CA VAL A 221 3.95 -4.10 -13.79
C VAL A 221 4.53 -5.13 -14.77
N MET A 222 5.52 -5.89 -14.34
CA MET A 222 6.19 -6.90 -15.14
C MET A 222 6.20 -8.24 -14.43
N GLN A 223 6.10 -9.31 -15.19
CA GLN A 223 6.44 -10.67 -14.75
C GLN A 223 7.76 -11.08 -15.40
N VAL A 224 8.64 -11.62 -14.59
CA VAL A 224 9.95 -12.15 -15.01
C VAL A 224 9.80 -13.63 -15.37
N ASN A 225 10.57 -14.10 -16.37
CA ASN A 225 10.63 -15.51 -16.73
C ASN A 225 11.14 -16.36 -15.55
N GLN A 226 10.59 -17.55 -15.37
CA GLN A 226 10.93 -18.45 -14.25
C GLN A 226 12.43 -18.79 -14.14
N ASN A 227 13.14 -18.79 -15.27
CA ASN A 227 14.57 -19.13 -15.33
C ASN A 227 15.48 -17.88 -15.29
N ALA A 228 14.93 -16.68 -15.16
CA ALA A 228 15.71 -15.45 -15.13
C ALA A 228 15.90 -14.97 -13.67
N ASP A 229 17.08 -14.46 -13.38
CA ASP A 229 17.33 -13.81 -12.10
C ASP A 229 16.63 -12.44 -12.08
N ILE A 230 15.70 -12.26 -11.16
CA ILE A 230 14.90 -11.04 -11.03
C ILE A 230 15.78 -9.81 -10.83
N LYS A 231 16.91 -9.93 -10.13
CA LYS A 231 17.83 -8.80 -9.89
C LYS A 231 18.52 -8.38 -11.18
N VAL A 232 18.91 -9.36 -12.02
CA VAL A 232 19.52 -9.07 -13.32
C VAL A 232 18.50 -8.41 -14.24
N VAL A 233 17.24 -8.87 -14.24
CA VAL A 233 16.17 -8.24 -15.02
C VAL A 233 15.90 -6.83 -14.52
N GLN A 234 15.83 -6.63 -13.21
CA GLN A 234 15.69 -5.31 -12.59
C GLN A 234 16.78 -4.34 -13.05
N GLU A 235 18.06 -4.75 -12.97
CA GLU A 235 19.19 -3.93 -13.41
C GLU A 235 19.11 -3.59 -14.92
N ASN A 236 18.67 -4.53 -15.76
CA ASN A 236 18.50 -4.32 -17.19
C ASN A 236 17.38 -3.31 -17.47
N VAL A 237 16.25 -3.39 -16.77
CA VAL A 237 15.14 -2.42 -16.86
C VAL A 237 15.61 -1.05 -16.40
N GLU A 238 16.31 -0.96 -15.27
CA GLU A 238 16.87 0.30 -14.78
C GLU A 238 17.85 0.92 -15.79
N LYS A 239 18.74 0.10 -16.36
CA LYS A 239 19.68 0.56 -17.39
C LYS A 239 18.96 1.08 -18.63
N LEU A 240 17.92 0.38 -19.09
CA LEU A 240 17.06 0.82 -20.19
C LEU A 240 16.43 2.18 -19.84
N MET A 241 15.79 2.28 -18.69
CA MET A 241 15.06 3.48 -18.29
C MET A 241 15.98 4.69 -18.10
N ARG A 242 17.17 4.49 -17.52
CA ARG A 242 18.18 5.57 -17.45
C ARG A 242 18.55 6.13 -18.82
N LYS A 243 18.69 5.24 -19.82
CA LYS A 243 18.99 5.65 -21.21
C LYS A 243 17.80 6.41 -21.84
N GLU A 244 16.58 5.92 -21.64
CA GLU A 244 15.38 6.52 -22.25
C GLU A 244 15.03 7.88 -21.61
N ARG A 245 15.33 8.05 -20.34
CA ARG A 245 15.02 9.29 -19.61
C ARG A 245 16.21 10.25 -19.51
N ASP A 246 17.36 9.86 -20.06
CA ASP A 246 18.62 10.64 -20.05
C ASP A 246 19.03 11.04 -18.62
N VAL A 247 18.98 10.08 -17.67
CA VAL A 247 19.37 10.27 -16.29
C VAL A 247 20.55 9.38 -15.91
N LYS A 248 21.36 9.83 -14.96
CA LYS A 248 22.52 9.09 -14.45
C LYS A 248 22.13 8.19 -13.29
N LYS A 249 22.99 7.20 -13.01
CA LYS A 249 22.83 6.34 -11.83
C LYS A 249 22.93 7.18 -10.55
N GLY A 250 21.88 7.11 -9.73
CA GLY A 250 21.72 7.89 -8.50
C GLY A 250 20.93 9.18 -8.66
N GLU A 251 20.50 9.52 -9.90
CA GLU A 251 19.68 10.69 -10.22
C GLU A 251 18.36 10.26 -10.89
N GLU A 252 17.98 8.97 -10.68
CA GLU A 252 16.79 8.42 -11.33
C GLU A 252 15.51 9.12 -10.85
N ASP A 253 14.67 9.50 -11.82
CA ASP A 253 13.31 9.99 -11.62
C ASP A 253 12.27 8.86 -11.74
N PHE A 254 12.70 7.63 -11.52
CA PHE A 254 11.90 6.41 -11.51
C PHE A 254 12.47 5.39 -10.52
N THR A 255 11.65 4.41 -10.18
CA THR A 255 12.08 3.27 -9.36
C THR A 255 11.64 1.96 -9.99
N VAL A 256 12.49 0.93 -9.93
CA VAL A 256 12.16 -0.44 -10.29
C VAL A 256 12.28 -1.30 -9.04
N GLN A 257 11.19 -1.84 -8.55
CA GLN A 257 11.16 -2.51 -7.25
C GLN A 257 10.48 -3.88 -7.33
N THR A 258 10.98 -4.80 -6.52
CA THR A 258 10.27 -6.04 -6.20
C THR A 258 9.36 -5.82 -4.99
N PRO A 259 8.30 -6.61 -4.82
CA PRO A 259 7.50 -6.60 -3.58
C PRO A 259 8.37 -6.79 -2.33
N GLN A 260 9.39 -7.64 -2.42
CA GLN A 260 10.33 -7.90 -1.32
C GLN A 260 11.20 -6.69 -0.98
N ALA A 261 11.60 -5.90 -1.97
CA ALA A 261 12.36 -4.66 -1.75
C ALA A 261 11.50 -3.62 -1.00
N ILE A 262 10.22 -3.49 -1.37
CA ILE A 262 9.25 -2.62 -0.68
C ILE A 262 9.10 -3.07 0.78
N LEU A 263 8.91 -4.36 1.03
CA LEU A 263 8.86 -4.92 2.39
C LEU A 263 10.15 -4.64 3.18
N GLY A 264 11.32 -4.77 2.53
CA GLY A 264 12.62 -4.46 3.13
C GLY A 264 12.72 -3.00 3.57
N GLN A 265 12.28 -2.08 2.73
CA GLN A 265 12.29 -0.64 3.03
C GLN A 265 11.35 -0.30 4.21
N VAL A 266 10.14 -0.86 4.22
CA VAL A 266 9.19 -0.69 5.33
C VAL A 266 9.79 -1.23 6.64
N ASN A 267 10.37 -2.43 6.62
CA ASN A 267 11.03 -3.02 7.79
C ASN A 267 12.17 -2.14 8.31
N SER A 268 12.98 -1.55 7.42
CA SER A 268 14.07 -0.65 7.79
C SER A 268 13.56 0.64 8.43
N THR A 269 12.49 1.21 7.89
CA THR A 269 11.83 2.40 8.47
C THR A 269 11.25 2.09 9.86
N LEU A 270 10.54 0.97 10.00
CA LEU A 270 10.01 0.54 11.30
C LEU A 270 11.11 0.29 12.32
N PHE A 271 12.23 -0.30 11.91
CA PHE A 271 13.38 -0.51 12.78
C PHE A 271 13.97 0.82 13.27
N ALA A 272 14.12 1.82 12.39
CA ALA A 272 14.59 3.14 12.77
C ALA A 272 13.67 3.82 13.80
N VAL A 273 12.35 3.74 13.60
CA VAL A 273 11.36 4.23 14.56
C VAL A 273 11.45 3.49 15.90
N GLN A 274 11.56 2.16 15.87
CA GLN A 274 11.74 1.35 17.09
C GLN A 274 13.00 1.73 17.85
N LEU A 275 14.12 1.92 17.16
CA LEU A 275 15.38 2.34 17.77
C LEU A 275 15.24 3.69 18.49
N PHE A 276 14.59 4.67 17.84
CA PHE A 276 14.30 5.97 18.45
C PHE A 276 13.47 5.85 19.74
N VAL A 277 12.47 4.99 19.73
CA VAL A 277 11.63 4.71 20.89
C VAL A 277 12.41 4.03 22.03
N TYR A 278 13.28 3.07 21.70
CA TYR A 278 14.14 2.43 22.70
C TYR A 278 15.07 3.44 23.38
N ILE A 279 15.60 4.41 22.64
CA ILE A 279 16.42 5.49 23.20
C ILE A 279 15.61 6.32 24.19
N ILE A 280 14.41 6.79 23.80
CA ILE A 280 13.53 7.56 24.69
C ILE A 280 13.15 6.77 25.95
N ALA A 281 12.79 5.50 25.79
CA ALA A 281 12.46 4.63 26.91
C ALA A 281 13.63 4.45 27.88
N SER A 282 14.83 4.25 27.35
CA SER A 282 16.05 4.09 28.16
C SER A 282 16.30 5.35 28.99
N ILE A 283 16.17 6.53 28.39
CA ILE A 283 16.28 7.80 29.09
C ILE A 283 15.22 7.92 30.18
N SER A 284 13.95 7.58 29.88
CA SER A 284 12.85 7.63 30.85
C SER A 284 13.07 6.71 32.05
N ILE A 285 13.59 5.50 31.82
CA ILE A 285 13.91 4.53 32.88
C ILE A 285 15.06 5.04 33.75
N ILE A 286 16.11 5.63 33.16
CA ILE A 286 17.24 6.18 33.89
C ILE A 286 16.77 7.36 34.77
N VAL A 287 16.02 8.30 34.19
CA VAL A 287 15.50 9.46 34.92
C VAL A 287 14.55 9.02 36.03
N GLY A 288 13.65 8.05 35.74
CA GLY A 288 12.77 7.46 36.76
C GLY A 288 13.55 6.75 37.88
N GLY A 289 14.59 5.98 37.53
CA GLY A 289 15.48 5.32 38.52
C GLY A 289 16.19 6.31 39.42
N ILE A 290 16.75 7.38 38.87
CA ILE A 290 17.38 8.48 39.70
C ILE A 290 16.34 9.13 40.57
N GLY A 291 15.11 9.39 40.09
CA GLY A 291 14.03 9.99 40.87
C GLY A 291 13.55 9.10 42.02
N ILE A 292 13.66 7.78 41.92
CA ILE A 292 13.32 6.83 42.97
C ILE A 292 14.44 6.78 44.05
N MET A 293 15.71 6.87 43.65
CA MET A 293 16.85 6.81 44.54
C MET A 293 17.02 8.06 45.38
N ASN A 294 16.55 9.22 44.93
CA ASN A 294 16.63 10.52 45.63
C ASN A 294 15.34 10.81 46.42
#